data_d8dd9c46a2871b379a56bab734ad4afa
#
_entry.id   d8dd9c46a2871b379a56bab734ad4afa
#
_cell.length_a   1.000
_cell.length_b   1.000
_cell.length_c   1.000
_cell.angle_alpha   90.00
_cell.angle_beta   90.00
_cell.angle_gamma   90.00
#
_symmetry.space_group_name_H-M   'P 1'
#
loop_
_entity.id
_entity.type
_entity.pdbx_description
1 polymer ?
#
loop_
_entity_poly.entity_id
_entity_poly.type
_entity_poly.pdbx_seq_one_letter_code
_entity_poly.pdbx_strand_id
1 'polypeptide(L)'
;ETEEGIVTTILSDYGWRITMKIKKIKLENNNFFGNTTFDFTNENGEIMDTIILAGENGSGKTQLLNLLYEFSTLPTGGIVSSEKREFTIQLSNEELFQITSNMNATNPLISPSGEFEITQDFTTQPNYWNRIKVNYFTTDENGIVSTRSIDSSHLFSNVNVKKLFKSIFSTVEINYTPQTASTITAQEIDQEIENSLRSGDNLGTEIQQLFIDIHTNDATDLQNWVDEHDGLVPPSEIKNVRINRFKKAFSTVFGNLNFHKIITENNTKKVIFKKYEQEVDIASLSSGEKQIVFRGAFLLRNQQSIKGNTILIDEPEISLHPKWQAKIFEYYRKLFTDENNKQNSQLFIATHSQYVLDSALAAKENTSIILMKKNANNIEMNKISAPLVLPSITSAELNYVAFGI
;
A
#
# COMPACT_ATOMS: atom_id res chain seq x y z
N GLU A 1 -0.22 -20.64 37.34
CA GLU A 1 -0.59 -19.86 36.14
C GLU A 1 0.02 -18.48 36.34
N THR A 2 1.11 -18.21 35.64
CA THR A 2 1.89 -16.98 35.78
C THR A 2 1.28 -15.86 34.95
N GLU A 3 1.38 -14.60 35.41
CA GLU A 3 0.89 -13.41 34.71
C GLU A 3 1.37 -13.30 33.25
N GLU A 4 2.51 -13.91 32.90
CA GLU A 4 3.02 -14.03 31.52
C GLU A 4 2.11 -14.88 30.62
N GLY A 5 1.46 -15.91 31.12
CA GLY A 5 0.53 -16.77 30.37
C GLY A 5 -0.79 -16.06 30.03
N ILE A 6 -1.24 -15.16 30.88
CA ILE A 6 -2.49 -14.39 30.67
C ILE A 6 -2.27 -13.28 29.65
N VAL A 7 -1.11 -12.61 29.69
CA VAL A 7 -0.76 -11.57 28.71
C VAL A 7 -0.61 -12.17 27.30
N THR A 8 -0.03 -13.36 27.17
CA THR A 8 0.14 -14.04 25.88
C THR A 8 -1.20 -14.51 25.29
N THR A 9 -2.16 -14.93 26.12
CA THR A 9 -3.47 -15.41 25.68
C THR A 9 -4.41 -14.25 25.33
N ILE A 10 -4.35 -13.12 26.03
CA ILE A 10 -5.16 -11.93 25.72
C ILE A 10 -4.68 -11.25 24.43
N LEU A 11 -3.38 -11.38 24.10
CA LEU A 11 -2.81 -10.80 22.88
C LEU A 11 -3.08 -11.62 21.59
N SER A 12 -3.49 -12.88 21.71
CA SER A 12 -3.81 -13.73 20.54
C SER A 12 -5.19 -13.49 19.93
N ASP A 13 -6.15 -12.95 20.70
CA ASP A 13 -7.54 -12.74 20.25
C ASP A 13 -7.82 -11.31 19.70
N TYR A 14 -6.95 -10.34 19.98
CA TYR A 14 -7.00 -9.03 19.34
C TYR A 14 -6.02 -9.04 18.17
N GLY A 15 -6.50 -9.36 16.98
CA GLY A 15 -5.70 -9.30 15.75
C GLY A 15 -4.87 -8.02 15.68
N TRP A 16 -3.55 -8.13 15.82
CA TRP A 16 -2.57 -7.05 15.83
C TRP A 16 -2.78 -6.12 14.63
N ARG A 17 -3.28 -4.93 14.87
CA ARG A 17 -3.51 -3.91 13.83
C ARG A 17 -2.31 -2.97 13.78
N ILE A 18 -1.31 -3.37 13.02
CA ILE A 18 -0.19 -2.49 12.67
C ILE A 18 -0.73 -1.39 11.75
N THR A 19 -0.54 -0.12 12.09
CA THR A 19 -1.07 1.01 11.33
C THR A 19 -0.14 2.22 11.35
N MET A 20 1.14 2.02 10.97
CA MET A 20 2.00 3.17 10.72
C MET A 20 1.36 4.05 9.65
N LYS A 21 1.25 5.35 9.93
CA LYS A 21 0.78 6.36 8.97
C LYS A 21 1.77 7.50 8.86
N ILE A 22 2.00 7.93 7.64
CA ILE A 22 2.77 9.13 7.35
C ILE A 22 1.84 10.33 7.50
N LYS A 23 2.16 11.22 8.45
CA LYS A 23 1.41 12.43 8.75
C LYS A 23 1.85 13.60 7.89
N LYS A 24 3.17 13.75 7.71
CA LYS A 24 3.76 14.92 7.06
C LYS A 24 5.13 14.60 6.48
N ILE A 25 5.48 15.28 5.40
CA ILE A 25 6.81 15.27 4.81
C ILE A 25 7.27 16.71 4.64
N LYS A 26 8.44 17.04 5.19
CA LYS A 26 9.11 18.32 4.94
C LYS A 26 10.37 18.05 4.13
N LEU A 27 10.52 18.75 3.04
CA LEU A 27 11.66 18.68 2.14
C LEU A 27 12.46 19.97 2.20
N GLU A 28 13.78 19.85 2.25
CA GLU A 28 14.72 20.96 2.14
C GLU A 28 15.70 20.67 1.01
N ASN A 29 15.87 21.61 0.10
CA ASN A 29 16.74 21.53 -1.07
C ASN A 29 16.52 20.27 -1.94
N ASN A 30 15.28 19.78 -2.01
CA ASN A 30 14.96 18.68 -2.92
C ASN A 30 15.06 19.15 -4.37
N ASN A 31 15.67 18.33 -5.23
CA ASN A 31 15.93 18.71 -6.63
C ASN A 31 14.66 19.01 -7.44
N PHE A 32 13.53 18.40 -7.09
CA PHE A 32 12.26 18.56 -7.80
C PHE A 32 11.29 19.48 -7.08
N PHE A 33 11.13 19.30 -5.75
CA PHE A 33 10.16 20.01 -4.93
C PHE A 33 10.72 21.24 -4.21
N GLY A 34 12.04 21.45 -4.24
CA GLY A 34 12.68 22.54 -3.51
C GLY A 34 12.46 22.40 -1.99
N ASN A 35 12.03 23.51 -1.38
CA ASN A 35 11.66 23.56 0.03
C ASN A 35 10.13 23.47 0.13
N THR A 36 9.62 22.28 0.39
CA THR A 36 8.18 21.99 0.31
C THR A 36 7.74 21.14 1.48
N THR A 37 6.49 21.31 1.90
CA THR A 37 5.88 20.49 2.95
C THR A 37 4.59 19.86 2.43
N PHE A 38 4.50 18.54 2.54
CA PHE A 38 3.26 17.78 2.30
C PHE A 38 2.64 17.43 3.65
N ASP A 39 1.37 17.72 3.81
CA ASP A 39 0.60 17.42 5.02
C ASP A 39 -0.60 16.55 4.65
N PHE A 40 -0.69 15.38 5.26
CA PHE A 40 -1.69 14.34 4.97
C PHE A 40 -2.77 14.24 6.06
N THR A 41 -2.97 15.31 6.82
CA THR A 41 -4.05 15.38 7.82
C THR A 41 -5.30 16.07 7.25
N ASN A 42 -6.42 15.98 7.93
CA ASN A 42 -7.58 16.85 7.68
C ASN A 42 -7.47 18.18 8.45
N GLU A 43 -8.51 18.99 8.41
CA GLU A 43 -8.58 20.27 9.14
C GLU A 43 -8.53 20.10 10.68
N ASN A 44 -8.93 18.94 11.18
CA ASN A 44 -8.89 18.58 12.59
C ASN A 44 -7.52 18.01 13.03
N GLY A 45 -6.56 17.86 12.10
CA GLY A 45 -5.25 17.25 12.36
C GLY A 45 -5.24 15.72 12.36
N GLU A 46 -6.33 15.08 11.96
CA GLU A 46 -6.42 13.62 11.83
C GLU A 46 -5.75 13.15 10.53
N ILE A 47 -4.97 12.08 10.60
CA ILE A 47 -4.24 11.56 9.44
C ILE A 47 -5.20 10.80 8.52
N MET A 48 -5.16 11.13 7.24
CA MET A 48 -6.02 10.52 6.23
C MET A 48 -5.53 9.12 5.85
N ASP A 49 -6.47 8.20 5.68
CA ASP A 49 -6.18 6.83 5.25
C ASP A 49 -5.93 6.73 3.74
N THR A 50 -6.56 7.60 2.97
CA THR A 50 -6.39 7.65 1.51
C THR A 50 -6.03 9.06 1.06
N ILE A 51 -4.94 9.18 0.30
CA ILE A 51 -4.45 10.41 -0.27
C ILE A 51 -4.47 10.30 -1.80
N ILE A 52 -5.21 11.18 -2.44
CA ILE A 52 -5.24 11.29 -3.89
C ILE A 52 -4.33 12.44 -4.32
N LEU A 53 -3.34 12.13 -5.14
CA LEU A 53 -2.45 13.10 -5.78
C LEU A 53 -2.99 13.36 -7.19
N ALA A 54 -3.62 14.50 -7.40
CA ALA A 54 -4.22 14.86 -8.69
C ALA A 54 -3.50 16.06 -9.32
N GLY A 55 -3.48 16.10 -10.65
CA GLY A 55 -2.86 17.18 -11.42
C GLY A 55 -2.39 16.75 -12.79
N GLU A 56 -1.96 17.72 -13.59
CA GLU A 56 -1.43 17.48 -14.93
C GLU A 56 -0.18 16.62 -14.95
N ASN A 57 0.18 16.13 -16.15
CA ASN A 57 1.44 15.41 -16.33
C ASN A 57 2.65 16.32 -16.01
N GLY A 58 3.64 15.74 -15.33
CA GLY A 58 4.83 16.49 -14.90
C GLY A 58 4.65 17.33 -13.63
N SER A 59 3.47 17.30 -12.97
CA SER A 59 3.23 18.02 -11.71
C SER A 59 3.95 17.42 -10.48
N GLY A 60 4.57 16.24 -10.61
CA GLY A 60 5.37 15.62 -9.54
C GLY A 60 4.68 14.50 -8.76
N LYS A 61 3.50 14.05 -9.18
CA LYS A 61 2.76 12.96 -8.51
C LYS A 61 3.60 11.70 -8.33
N THR A 62 4.13 11.17 -9.45
CA THR A 62 5.02 10.00 -9.45
C THR A 62 6.31 10.25 -8.65
N GLN A 63 6.84 11.47 -8.67
CA GLN A 63 8.03 11.82 -7.88
C GLN A 63 7.76 11.74 -6.39
N LEU A 64 6.57 12.18 -5.93
CA LEU A 64 6.17 12.03 -4.53
C LEU A 64 5.97 10.56 -4.15
N LEU A 65 5.35 9.74 -5.02
CA LEU A 65 5.25 8.30 -4.77
C LEU A 65 6.64 7.63 -4.69
N ASN A 66 7.57 7.99 -5.57
CA ASN A 66 8.96 7.49 -5.50
C ASN A 66 9.63 7.88 -4.17
N LEU A 67 9.45 9.12 -3.71
CA LEU A 67 10.00 9.60 -2.46
C LEU A 67 9.45 8.83 -1.25
N LEU A 68 8.15 8.53 -1.24
CA LEU A 68 7.51 7.69 -0.22
C LEU A 68 8.04 6.25 -0.27
N TYR A 69 8.24 5.70 -1.45
CA TYR A 69 8.84 4.37 -1.62
C TYR A 69 10.29 4.34 -1.14
N GLU A 70 11.09 5.34 -1.50
CA GLU A 70 12.46 5.48 -1.03
C GLU A 70 12.53 5.58 0.51
N PHE A 71 11.62 6.35 1.12
CA PHE A 71 11.52 6.40 2.59
C PHE A 71 11.37 5.01 3.19
N SER A 72 10.50 4.19 2.63
CA SER A 72 10.25 2.83 3.13
C SER A 72 11.44 1.87 2.99
N THR A 73 12.40 2.19 2.13
CA THR A 73 13.65 1.41 1.98
C THR A 73 14.74 1.84 2.96
N LEU A 74 14.52 2.95 3.68
CA LEU A 74 15.47 3.53 4.65
C LEU A 74 16.89 3.62 4.07
N PRO A 75 17.12 4.36 2.96
CA PRO A 75 18.39 4.36 2.27
C PRO A 75 19.49 4.99 3.13
N THR A 76 20.56 4.24 3.36
CA THR A 76 21.76 4.70 4.08
C THR A 76 22.89 5.11 3.13
N GLY A 77 22.78 4.69 1.87
CA GLY A 77 23.76 4.97 0.80
C GLY A 77 23.42 6.22 -0.03
N GLY A 78 24.08 6.37 -1.16
CA GLY A 78 23.82 7.41 -2.17
C GLY A 78 24.80 8.58 -2.13
N ILE A 79 24.66 9.48 -3.10
CA ILE A 79 25.54 10.64 -3.30
C ILE A 79 25.29 11.69 -2.21
N VAL A 80 26.32 12.42 -1.81
CA VAL A 80 26.17 13.61 -0.95
C VAL A 80 25.46 14.70 -1.74
N SER A 81 24.43 15.29 -1.16
CA SER A 81 23.66 16.38 -1.74
C SER A 81 23.28 17.39 -0.65
N SER A 82 22.66 18.50 -1.03
CA SER A 82 22.14 19.47 -0.06
C SER A 82 20.77 19.09 0.49
N GLU A 83 20.22 17.94 0.09
CA GLU A 83 18.85 17.53 0.41
C GLU A 83 18.70 17.02 1.84
N LYS A 84 17.61 17.43 2.48
CA LYS A 84 17.11 16.85 3.73
C LYS A 84 15.63 16.52 3.57
N ARG A 85 15.22 15.40 4.17
CA ARG A 85 13.84 14.93 4.20
C ARG A 85 13.46 14.63 5.65
N GLU A 86 12.35 15.19 6.11
CA GLU A 86 11.81 14.95 7.45
C GLU A 86 10.40 14.34 7.31
N PHE A 87 10.22 13.16 7.86
CA PHE A 87 8.94 12.44 7.86
C PHE A 87 8.39 12.42 9.27
N THR A 88 7.22 13.00 9.46
CA THR A 88 6.44 12.82 10.68
C THR A 88 5.53 11.62 10.47
N ILE A 89 5.68 10.59 11.29
CA ILE A 89 4.87 9.37 11.26
C ILE A 89 4.11 9.20 12.56
N GLN A 90 2.99 8.51 12.51
CA GLN A 90 2.27 8.06 13.69
C GLN A 90 2.26 6.55 13.72
N LEU A 91 2.55 5.98 14.90
CA LEU A 91 2.53 4.57 15.20
C LEU A 91 1.36 4.24 16.14
N SER A 92 0.82 3.04 16.03
CA SER A 92 -0.12 2.50 17.01
C SER A 92 0.59 2.14 18.31
N ASN A 93 -0.17 1.91 19.38
CA ASN A 93 0.39 1.50 20.67
C ASN A 93 1.15 0.16 20.58
N GLU A 94 0.68 -0.75 19.72
CA GLU A 94 1.32 -2.06 19.49
C GLU A 94 2.66 -1.91 18.78
N GLU A 95 2.75 -1.01 17.79
CA GLU A 95 4.00 -0.71 17.08
C GLU A 95 4.99 -0.02 18.01
N LEU A 96 4.51 0.91 18.84
CA LEU A 96 5.29 1.55 19.90
C LEU A 96 5.88 0.52 20.87
N PHE A 97 5.05 -0.44 21.29
CA PHE A 97 5.50 -1.52 22.15
C PHE A 97 6.61 -2.37 21.51
N GLN A 98 6.47 -2.69 20.22
CA GLN A 98 7.52 -3.41 19.48
C GLN A 98 8.83 -2.62 19.42
N ILE A 99 8.77 -1.31 19.19
CA ILE A 99 9.95 -0.47 19.19
C ILE A 99 10.58 -0.40 20.59
N THR A 100 9.77 -0.19 21.60
CA THR A 100 10.26 0.00 22.98
C THR A 100 10.77 -1.27 23.62
N SER A 101 10.14 -2.42 23.41
CA SER A 101 10.58 -3.72 23.96
C SER A 101 11.94 -4.15 23.41
N ASN A 102 12.28 -3.74 22.19
CA ASN A 102 13.55 -4.05 21.56
C ASN A 102 14.70 -3.10 21.95
N MET A 103 14.41 -2.03 22.67
CA MET A 103 15.41 -1.03 23.02
C MET A 103 16.07 -1.27 24.39
N ASN A 104 15.77 -2.38 25.09
CA ASN A 104 16.23 -2.66 26.47
C ASN A 104 16.08 -1.43 27.40
N ALA A 105 15.07 -0.62 27.14
CA ALA A 105 14.88 0.63 27.86
C ALA A 105 14.32 0.31 29.26
N THR A 106 15.06 0.69 30.28
CA THR A 106 14.61 0.69 31.69
C THR A 106 13.42 1.60 31.96
N ASN A 107 13.02 2.40 30.95
CA ASN A 107 11.79 3.17 30.92
C ASN A 107 11.08 2.95 29.60
N PRO A 108 9.80 2.52 29.60
CA PRO A 108 9.03 2.42 28.37
C PRO A 108 8.97 3.82 27.72
N LEU A 109 9.30 3.87 26.42
CA LEU A 109 9.17 5.08 25.62
C LEU A 109 7.67 5.33 25.41
N ILE A 110 7.05 6.02 26.32
CA ILE A 110 5.67 6.45 26.16
C ILE A 110 5.71 7.78 25.43
N SER A 111 5.52 7.76 24.13
CA SER A 111 5.07 8.94 23.41
C SER A 111 3.55 8.96 23.50
N PRO A 112 2.95 9.91 24.19
CA PRO A 112 1.49 9.99 24.35
C PRO A 112 0.75 10.10 23.01
N SER A 113 1.42 10.64 21.98
CA SER A 113 0.86 10.85 20.65
C SER A 113 1.19 9.71 19.67
N GLY A 114 2.11 8.81 19.98
CA GLY A 114 2.66 7.84 19.03
C GLY A 114 3.42 8.46 17.86
N GLU A 115 3.76 9.73 17.95
CA GLU A 115 4.33 10.52 16.84
C GLU A 115 5.86 10.47 16.88
N PHE A 116 6.45 10.17 15.70
CA PHE A 116 7.90 10.12 15.48
C PHE A 116 8.28 11.00 14.30
N GLU A 117 9.47 11.55 14.38
CA GLU A 117 10.10 12.32 13.33
C GLU A 117 11.35 11.62 12.85
N ILE A 118 11.38 11.26 11.59
CA ILE A 118 12.51 10.59 10.96
C ILE A 118 13.12 11.52 9.93
N THR A 119 14.32 12.00 10.20
CA THR A 119 15.07 12.87 9.29
C THR A 119 16.08 12.05 8.49
N GLN A 120 16.05 12.21 7.17
CA GLN A 120 17.09 11.72 6.24
C GLN A 120 17.93 12.91 5.80
N ASP A 121 19.20 12.94 6.20
CA ASP A 121 20.14 14.04 5.94
C ASP A 121 21.21 13.60 4.94
N PHE A 122 21.04 13.96 3.66
CA PHE A 122 21.98 13.63 2.58
C PHE A 122 23.17 14.57 2.51
N THR A 123 23.26 15.60 3.36
CA THR A 123 24.42 16.51 3.40
C THR A 123 25.66 15.83 4.00
N THR A 124 25.48 14.75 4.75
CA THR A 124 26.54 13.99 5.38
C THR A 124 27.05 12.87 4.47
N GLN A 125 28.34 12.51 4.62
CA GLN A 125 28.90 11.34 3.93
C GLN A 125 28.15 10.07 4.34
N PRO A 126 27.86 9.13 3.40
CA PRO A 126 27.20 7.91 3.74
C PRO A 126 28.11 7.05 4.62
N ASN A 127 27.68 6.82 5.83
CA ASN A 127 28.31 5.90 6.76
C ASN A 127 27.21 5.19 7.56
N TYR A 128 26.74 4.06 7.05
CA TYR A 128 25.64 3.30 7.64
C TYR A 128 24.42 4.19 7.98
N TRP A 129 24.12 4.31 9.27
CA TRP A 129 22.94 5.00 9.77
C TRP A 129 23.13 6.48 10.09
N ASN A 130 24.31 7.08 9.85
CA ASN A 130 24.56 8.47 10.21
C ASN A 130 23.67 9.50 9.49
N ARG A 131 23.02 9.09 8.39
CA ARG A 131 22.07 9.92 7.64
C ARG A 131 20.67 9.91 8.19
N ILE A 132 20.33 8.96 9.05
CA ILE A 132 18.98 8.80 9.59
C ILE A 132 19.00 9.20 11.06
N LYS A 133 18.17 10.18 11.42
CA LYS A 133 17.91 10.59 12.80
C LYS A 133 16.46 10.31 13.14
N VAL A 134 16.21 9.77 14.30
CA VAL A 134 14.87 9.46 14.77
C VAL A 134 14.63 10.21 16.08
N ASN A 135 13.64 11.05 16.08
CA ASN A 135 13.18 11.78 17.25
C ASN A 135 11.77 11.31 17.63
N TYR A 136 11.44 11.37 18.90
CA TYR A 136 10.09 11.16 19.41
C TYR A 136 9.76 12.17 20.48
N PHE A 137 8.48 12.36 20.73
CA PHE A 137 7.97 13.37 21.63
C PHE A 137 7.40 12.73 22.88
N THR A 138 7.79 13.25 24.05
CA THR A 138 7.24 12.84 25.35
C THR A 138 6.60 14.04 26.01
N THR A 139 5.44 13.84 26.62
CA THR A 139 4.79 14.88 27.42
C THR A 139 4.89 14.49 28.90
N ASP A 140 5.37 15.40 29.74
CA ASP A 140 5.43 15.19 31.19
C ASP A 140 4.07 15.42 31.86
N GLU A 141 4.01 15.19 33.18
CA GLU A 141 2.81 15.38 34.01
C GLU A 141 2.26 16.83 33.99
N ASN A 142 3.11 17.81 33.63
CA ASN A 142 2.75 19.22 33.52
C ASN A 142 2.35 19.61 32.08
N GLY A 143 2.30 18.69 31.14
CA GLY A 143 1.99 18.96 29.74
C GLY A 143 3.15 19.52 28.91
N ILE A 144 4.38 19.52 29.45
CA ILE A 144 5.57 20.02 28.73
C ILE A 144 6.03 18.94 27.74
N VAL A 145 6.08 19.31 26.46
CA VAL A 145 6.57 18.41 25.39
C VAL A 145 8.09 18.49 25.33
N SER A 146 8.74 17.35 25.41
CA SER A 146 10.18 17.18 25.25
C SER A 146 10.49 16.30 24.06
N THR A 147 11.52 16.67 23.27
CA THR A 147 12.03 15.87 22.16
C THR A 147 13.18 14.99 22.63
N ARG A 148 13.15 13.73 22.30
CA ARG A 148 14.22 12.77 22.57
C ARG A 148 14.67 12.11 21.26
N SER A 149 15.96 11.81 21.13
CA SER A 149 16.54 11.14 19.98
C SER A 149 16.81 9.67 20.28
N ILE A 150 16.64 8.83 19.27
CA ILE A 150 16.95 7.40 19.31
C ILE A 150 18.09 7.15 18.33
N ASP A 151 19.02 6.28 18.70
CA ASP A 151 20.04 5.78 17.79
C ASP A 151 19.39 4.95 16.68
N SER A 152 19.46 5.48 15.46
CA SER A 152 18.85 4.86 14.28
C SER A 152 19.48 3.51 13.93
N SER A 153 20.79 3.32 14.20
CA SER A 153 21.48 2.07 13.91
C SER A 153 20.94 0.93 14.80
N HIS A 154 20.68 1.24 16.06
CA HIS A 154 20.11 0.30 17.00
C HIS A 154 18.65 -0.02 16.66
N LEU A 155 17.85 1.02 16.36
CA LEU A 155 16.45 0.89 16.04
C LEU A 155 16.24 0.03 14.78
N PHE A 156 16.89 0.38 13.68
CA PHE A 156 16.71 -0.27 12.38
C PHE A 156 17.57 -1.53 12.17
N SER A 157 18.41 -1.94 13.13
CA SER A 157 19.01 -3.26 13.11
C SER A 157 17.99 -4.37 13.38
N ASN A 158 16.88 -4.04 14.05
CA ASN A 158 15.81 -4.97 14.35
C ASN A 158 14.90 -5.21 13.12
N VAL A 159 14.79 -6.47 12.72
CA VAL A 159 13.97 -6.89 11.56
C VAL A 159 12.50 -6.54 11.75
N ASN A 160 11.95 -6.68 12.96
CA ASN A 160 10.54 -6.37 13.22
C ASN A 160 10.25 -4.87 13.09
N VAL A 161 11.17 -4.03 13.54
CA VAL A 161 11.05 -2.57 13.34
C VAL A 161 11.10 -2.21 11.88
N LYS A 162 12.02 -2.80 11.10
CA LYS A 162 12.07 -2.57 9.63
C LYS A 162 10.77 -2.95 8.94
N LYS A 163 10.08 -3.98 9.41
CA LYS A 163 8.80 -4.42 8.84
C LYS A 163 7.70 -3.34 8.92
N LEU A 164 7.78 -2.43 9.90
CA LEU A 164 6.82 -1.33 10.06
C LEU A 164 6.91 -0.29 8.94
N PHE A 165 8.07 -0.17 8.27
CA PHE A 165 8.35 0.86 7.28
C PHE A 165 8.19 0.39 5.83
N LYS A 166 7.58 -0.77 5.59
CA LYS A 166 7.44 -1.31 4.25
C LYS A 166 6.36 -0.62 3.44
N SER A 167 6.55 -0.63 2.13
CA SER A 167 5.54 -0.18 1.17
C SER A 167 5.42 -1.13 -0.01
N ILE A 168 4.25 -1.09 -0.66
CA ILE A 168 4.04 -1.72 -1.96
C ILE A 168 3.76 -0.64 -2.98
N PHE A 169 4.55 -0.61 -4.04
CA PHE A 169 4.43 0.35 -5.12
C PHE A 169 4.03 -0.33 -6.43
N SER A 170 2.80 -0.07 -6.85
CA SER A 170 2.29 -0.43 -8.18
C SER A 170 2.53 0.70 -9.15
N THR A 171 3.54 0.56 -10.01
CA THR A 171 3.99 1.58 -10.99
C THR A 171 3.15 1.59 -12.25
N VAL A 172 3.29 2.63 -13.07
CA VAL A 172 2.62 2.77 -14.38
C VAL A 172 3.19 1.79 -15.41
N GLU A 173 4.52 1.68 -15.45
CA GLU A 173 5.22 0.87 -16.44
C GLU A 173 5.18 -0.61 -16.05
N ILE A 174 4.26 -1.35 -16.65
CA ILE A 174 4.12 -2.78 -16.42
C ILE A 174 3.93 -3.49 -17.75
N ASN A 175 4.78 -4.48 -18.01
CA ASN A 175 4.57 -5.41 -19.11
C ASN A 175 3.52 -6.44 -18.72
N TYR A 176 2.34 -6.34 -19.32
CA TYR A 176 1.24 -7.28 -19.11
C TYR A 176 1.25 -8.49 -20.02
N THR A 177 2.33 -8.73 -20.75
CA THR A 177 2.46 -9.92 -21.61
C THR A 177 3.13 -11.04 -20.83
N PRO A 178 2.39 -12.05 -20.34
CA PRO A 178 2.98 -13.14 -19.60
C PRO A 178 3.76 -14.05 -20.56
N GLN A 179 4.90 -14.55 -20.10
CA GLN A 179 5.63 -15.61 -20.76
C GLN A 179 4.97 -16.96 -20.44
N THR A 180 5.26 -17.96 -21.25
CA THR A 180 4.72 -19.31 -21.05
C THR A 180 5.26 -19.94 -19.77
N ALA A 181 4.36 -20.42 -18.91
CA ALA A 181 4.70 -21.18 -17.72
C ALA A 181 4.60 -22.69 -18.00
N SER A 182 5.65 -23.43 -17.71
CA SER A 182 5.70 -24.89 -17.91
C SER A 182 5.79 -25.68 -16.62
N THR A 183 6.14 -25.02 -15.52
CA THR A 183 6.40 -25.65 -14.21
C THR A 183 5.48 -25.10 -13.13
N ILE A 184 5.36 -25.83 -12.03
CA ILE A 184 4.82 -25.36 -10.77
C ILE A 184 6.00 -24.91 -9.94
N THR A 185 5.89 -23.73 -9.30
CA THR A 185 6.87 -23.23 -8.35
C THR A 185 6.28 -23.23 -6.94
N ALA A 186 6.99 -22.71 -5.97
CA ALA A 186 6.54 -22.67 -4.58
C ALA A 186 6.00 -21.30 -4.16
N GLN A 187 5.38 -20.55 -5.09
CA GLN A 187 4.78 -19.26 -4.73
C GLN A 187 3.54 -19.45 -3.87
N GLU A 188 3.44 -18.65 -2.83
CA GLU A 188 2.32 -18.64 -1.90
C GLU A 188 1.87 -17.20 -1.67
N ILE A 189 0.62 -17.02 -1.23
CA ILE A 189 0.12 -15.72 -0.79
C ILE A 189 0.55 -15.43 0.66
N ASP A 190 0.53 -14.16 1.03
CA ASP A 190 0.84 -13.67 2.37
C ASP A 190 2.22 -14.09 2.92
N GLN A 191 3.13 -14.44 2.02
CA GLN A 191 4.53 -14.65 2.43
C GLN A 191 5.08 -13.40 3.08
N GLU A 192 5.88 -13.60 4.11
CA GLU A 192 6.51 -12.50 4.80
C GLU A 192 7.46 -11.74 3.85
N ILE A 193 7.21 -10.44 3.69
CA ILE A 193 8.05 -9.59 2.84
C ILE A 193 9.22 -9.07 3.68
N GLU A 194 10.43 -9.35 3.24
CA GLU A 194 11.64 -8.80 3.90
C GLU A 194 11.86 -7.33 3.55
N ASN A 195 11.53 -6.93 2.33
CA ASN A 195 11.74 -5.58 1.79
C ASN A 195 10.46 -5.01 1.18
N SER A 196 10.43 -3.69 0.99
CA SER A 196 9.38 -3.03 0.21
C SER A 196 9.30 -3.59 -1.21
N LEU A 197 8.09 -3.73 -1.75
CA LEU A 197 7.85 -4.30 -3.07
C LEU A 197 7.53 -3.22 -4.10
N ARG A 198 8.04 -3.41 -5.31
CA ARG A 198 7.69 -2.58 -6.47
C ARG A 198 7.33 -3.49 -7.65
N SER A 199 6.26 -3.17 -8.36
CA SER A 199 5.90 -3.91 -9.58
C SER A 199 7.00 -3.72 -10.64
N GLY A 200 7.41 -4.82 -11.26
CA GLY A 200 8.48 -4.86 -12.26
C GLY A 200 7.98 -5.22 -13.65
N ASP A 201 8.90 -5.24 -14.61
CA ASP A 201 8.62 -5.51 -16.02
C ASP A 201 8.05 -6.91 -16.29
N ASN A 202 8.28 -7.86 -15.38
CA ASN A 202 7.84 -9.25 -15.51
C ASN A 202 6.52 -9.55 -14.78
N LEU A 203 5.78 -8.53 -14.35
CA LEU A 203 4.58 -8.71 -13.53
C LEU A 203 3.57 -9.68 -14.15
N GLY A 204 3.36 -9.63 -15.47
CA GLY A 204 2.44 -10.53 -16.15
C GLY A 204 2.82 -12.01 -15.96
N THR A 205 4.11 -12.33 -16.07
CA THR A 205 4.64 -13.70 -15.87
C THR A 205 4.55 -14.11 -14.40
N GLU A 206 4.93 -13.23 -13.49
CA GLU A 206 4.86 -13.48 -12.04
C GLU A 206 3.44 -13.78 -11.57
N ILE A 207 2.46 -13.00 -12.02
CA ILE A 207 1.06 -13.20 -11.62
C ILE A 207 0.46 -14.44 -12.29
N GLN A 208 0.81 -14.73 -13.55
CA GLN A 208 0.39 -16.00 -14.16
C GLN A 208 0.93 -17.19 -13.36
N GLN A 209 2.20 -17.17 -12.99
CA GLN A 209 2.81 -18.20 -12.15
C GLN A 209 2.14 -18.29 -10.78
N LEU A 210 1.89 -17.16 -10.13
CA LEU A 210 1.17 -17.11 -8.86
C LEU A 210 -0.19 -17.83 -8.95
N PHE A 211 -1.01 -17.54 -9.98
CA PHE A 211 -2.30 -18.21 -10.15
C PHE A 211 -2.17 -19.74 -10.32
N ILE A 212 -1.13 -20.19 -11.04
CA ILE A 212 -0.85 -21.61 -11.22
C ILE A 212 -0.52 -22.27 -9.88
N ASP A 213 0.37 -21.65 -9.12
CA ASP A 213 0.86 -22.21 -7.85
C ASP A 213 -0.24 -22.23 -6.78
N ILE A 214 -0.95 -21.12 -6.55
CA ILE A 214 -2.01 -21.07 -5.53
C ILE A 214 -3.21 -21.97 -5.87
N HIS A 215 -3.54 -22.13 -7.16
CA HIS A 215 -4.57 -23.10 -7.58
C HIS A 215 -4.13 -24.54 -7.32
N THR A 216 -2.85 -24.83 -7.52
CA THR A 216 -2.28 -26.16 -7.24
C THR A 216 -2.26 -26.41 -5.73
N ASN A 217 -1.86 -25.44 -4.94
CA ASN A 217 -1.87 -25.52 -3.47
C ASN A 217 -3.29 -25.73 -2.93
N ASP A 218 -4.28 -24.96 -3.42
CA ASP A 218 -5.70 -25.15 -3.06
C ASP A 218 -6.19 -26.57 -3.40
N ALA A 219 -5.78 -27.14 -4.54
CA ALA A 219 -6.15 -28.49 -4.93
C ALA A 219 -5.47 -29.55 -4.06
N THR A 220 -4.21 -29.34 -3.69
CA THR A 220 -3.46 -30.22 -2.79
C THR A 220 -4.05 -30.23 -1.39
N ASP A 221 -4.35 -29.07 -0.84
CA ASP A 221 -4.96 -28.94 0.50
C ASP A 221 -6.34 -29.62 0.55
N LEU A 222 -7.12 -29.46 -0.52
CA LEU A 222 -8.41 -30.14 -0.64
C LEU A 222 -8.24 -31.66 -0.69
N GLN A 223 -7.26 -32.18 -1.46
CA GLN A 223 -6.98 -33.61 -1.54
C GLN A 223 -6.52 -34.18 -0.18
N ASN A 224 -5.59 -33.51 0.49
CA ASN A 224 -5.13 -33.91 1.82
C ASN A 224 -6.30 -33.98 2.81
N TRP A 225 -7.18 -32.98 2.77
CA TRP A 225 -8.36 -33.00 3.63
C TRP A 225 -9.30 -34.19 3.34
N VAL A 226 -9.52 -34.51 2.06
CA VAL A 226 -10.36 -35.67 1.67
C VAL A 226 -9.73 -36.97 2.14
N ASP A 227 -8.40 -37.11 2.02
CA ASP A 227 -7.67 -38.31 2.45
C ASP A 227 -7.70 -38.49 3.98
N GLU A 228 -7.74 -37.38 4.75
CA GLU A 228 -7.84 -37.40 6.21
C GLU A 228 -9.27 -37.63 6.73
N HIS A 229 -10.29 -37.34 5.91
CA HIS A 229 -11.70 -37.33 6.32
C HIS A 229 -12.56 -38.22 5.42
N ASP A 230 -12.22 -39.51 5.37
CA ASP A 230 -12.87 -40.50 4.48
C ASP A 230 -14.41 -40.46 4.60
N GLY A 231 -15.05 -40.35 3.42
CA GLY A 231 -16.50 -40.33 3.28
C GLY A 231 -17.21 -39.01 3.67
N LEU A 232 -16.48 -37.98 4.09
CA LEU A 232 -17.06 -36.67 4.40
C LEU A 232 -17.02 -35.73 3.18
N VAL A 233 -17.99 -34.80 3.13
CA VAL A 233 -18.01 -33.76 2.09
C VAL A 233 -17.15 -32.58 2.55
N PRO A 234 -16.14 -32.15 1.75
CA PRO A 234 -15.32 -31.02 2.11
C PRO A 234 -16.15 -29.74 2.33
N PRO A 235 -15.94 -29.03 3.45
CA PRO A 235 -16.59 -27.74 3.69
C PRO A 235 -16.20 -26.70 2.62
N SER A 236 -17.08 -25.71 2.41
CA SER A 236 -16.85 -24.64 1.43
C SER A 236 -15.61 -23.80 1.74
N GLU A 237 -15.28 -23.69 3.02
CA GLU A 237 -14.16 -22.92 3.57
C GLU A 237 -12.79 -23.45 3.14
N ILE A 238 -12.69 -24.75 2.78
CA ILE A 238 -11.44 -25.37 2.35
C ILE A 238 -11.27 -25.27 0.83
N LYS A 239 -12.37 -25.04 0.09
CA LYS A 239 -12.35 -25.04 -1.37
C LYS A 239 -11.87 -23.73 -1.95
N ASN A 240 -10.75 -23.78 -2.69
CA ASN A 240 -10.23 -22.64 -3.44
C ASN A 240 -9.99 -21.39 -2.56
N VAL A 241 -9.47 -21.55 -1.36
CA VAL A 241 -9.31 -20.49 -0.36
C VAL A 241 -8.51 -19.31 -0.92
N ARG A 242 -7.36 -19.61 -1.52
CA ARG A 242 -6.44 -18.59 -2.07
C ARG A 242 -7.01 -17.94 -3.32
N ILE A 243 -7.52 -18.75 -4.25
CA ILE A 243 -8.12 -18.27 -5.51
C ILE A 243 -9.37 -17.42 -5.26
N ASN A 244 -10.19 -17.74 -4.26
CA ASN A 244 -11.41 -16.99 -3.96
C ASN A 244 -11.14 -15.54 -3.54
N ARG A 245 -9.99 -15.26 -2.93
CA ARG A 245 -9.55 -13.87 -2.64
C ARG A 245 -9.54 -13.02 -3.91
N PHE A 246 -8.93 -13.53 -4.98
CA PHE A 246 -8.82 -12.84 -6.27
C PHE A 246 -10.16 -12.78 -7.00
N LYS A 247 -10.94 -13.88 -6.99
CA LYS A 247 -12.29 -13.90 -7.57
C LYS A 247 -13.19 -12.84 -6.95
N LYS A 248 -13.22 -12.74 -5.62
CA LYS A 248 -14.01 -11.76 -4.89
C LYS A 248 -13.60 -10.33 -5.24
N ALA A 249 -12.30 -10.04 -5.32
CA ALA A 249 -11.80 -8.73 -5.67
C ALA A 249 -12.17 -8.35 -7.11
N PHE A 250 -11.94 -9.23 -8.09
CA PHE A 250 -12.22 -8.93 -9.50
C PHE A 250 -13.69 -8.73 -9.78
N SER A 251 -14.59 -9.46 -9.11
CA SER A 251 -16.03 -9.33 -9.28
C SER A 251 -16.57 -7.94 -8.90
N THR A 252 -15.84 -7.15 -8.12
CA THR A 252 -16.24 -5.78 -7.76
C THR A 252 -16.15 -4.80 -8.93
N VAL A 253 -15.24 -5.05 -9.86
CA VAL A 253 -15.03 -4.21 -11.07
C VAL A 253 -15.68 -4.85 -12.29
N PHE A 254 -15.44 -6.14 -12.47
CA PHE A 254 -15.93 -6.91 -13.59
C PHE A 254 -17.19 -7.68 -13.22
N GLY A 255 -18.33 -7.32 -13.78
CA GLY A 255 -19.56 -8.12 -13.62
C GLY A 255 -19.52 -9.46 -14.35
N ASN A 256 -18.57 -9.67 -15.26
CA ASN A 256 -18.59 -10.73 -16.26
C ASN A 256 -17.23 -11.40 -16.51
N LEU A 257 -16.18 -11.04 -15.79
CA LEU A 257 -14.85 -11.64 -15.90
C LEU A 257 -14.47 -12.31 -14.58
N ASN A 258 -14.28 -13.63 -14.60
CA ASN A 258 -13.92 -14.40 -13.41
C ASN A 258 -12.83 -15.41 -13.73
N PHE A 259 -11.93 -15.67 -12.78
CA PHE A 259 -11.04 -16.82 -12.85
C PHE A 259 -11.87 -18.10 -12.96
N HIS A 260 -11.51 -18.98 -13.91
CA HIS A 260 -12.24 -20.21 -14.15
C HIS A 260 -11.44 -21.47 -13.77
N LYS A 261 -10.32 -21.72 -14.45
CA LYS A 261 -9.50 -22.92 -14.26
C LYS A 261 -8.07 -22.75 -14.78
N ILE A 262 -7.21 -23.71 -14.43
CA ILE A 262 -5.91 -23.90 -15.06
C ILE A 262 -6.01 -25.10 -16.00
N ILE A 263 -5.47 -24.98 -17.20
CA ILE A 263 -5.36 -26.09 -18.17
C ILE A 263 -3.90 -26.31 -18.53
N THR A 264 -3.59 -27.53 -18.97
CA THR A 264 -2.28 -27.85 -19.55
C THR A 264 -2.45 -28.13 -21.02
N GLU A 265 -1.78 -27.38 -21.87
CA GLU A 265 -1.80 -27.52 -23.32
C GLU A 265 -0.38 -27.35 -23.86
N ASN A 266 0.06 -28.31 -24.71
CA ASN A 266 1.41 -28.31 -25.29
C ASN A 266 2.53 -28.13 -24.27
N ASN A 267 2.49 -28.84 -23.16
CA ASN A 267 3.42 -28.77 -22.02
C ASN A 267 3.50 -27.39 -21.36
N THR A 268 2.52 -26.49 -21.58
CA THR A 268 2.42 -25.20 -20.93
C THR A 268 1.14 -25.13 -20.11
N LYS A 269 1.20 -24.41 -18.99
CA LYS A 269 0.03 -24.13 -18.14
C LYS A 269 -0.57 -22.80 -18.53
N LYS A 270 -1.88 -22.79 -18.76
CA LYS A 270 -2.66 -21.59 -19.11
C LYS A 270 -3.66 -21.27 -18.02
N VAL A 271 -3.76 -20.00 -17.68
CA VAL A 271 -4.76 -19.46 -16.74
C VAL A 271 -5.97 -19.02 -17.53
N ILE A 272 -7.09 -19.70 -17.34
CA ILE A 272 -8.34 -19.46 -18.08
C ILE A 272 -9.31 -18.65 -17.23
N PHE A 273 -9.77 -17.56 -17.79
CA PHE A 273 -10.87 -16.74 -17.28
C PHE A 273 -12.16 -17.08 -18.04
N LYS A 274 -13.30 -16.87 -17.38
CA LYS A 274 -14.61 -16.91 -18.01
C LYS A 274 -15.12 -15.50 -18.19
N LYS A 275 -15.41 -15.13 -19.45
CA LYS A 275 -15.95 -13.82 -19.84
C LYS A 275 -17.24 -14.02 -20.64
N TYR A 276 -18.39 -13.57 -20.13
CA TYR A 276 -19.70 -13.80 -20.76
C TYR A 276 -19.93 -15.25 -21.19
N GLU A 277 -19.65 -16.22 -20.41
CA GLU A 277 -19.75 -17.65 -20.73
C GLU A 277 -18.66 -18.19 -21.70
N GLN A 278 -17.74 -17.37 -22.21
CA GLN A 278 -16.63 -17.82 -23.05
C GLN A 278 -15.34 -17.97 -22.23
N GLU A 279 -14.61 -19.02 -22.50
CA GLU A 279 -13.27 -19.24 -21.93
C GLU A 279 -12.24 -18.39 -22.67
N VAL A 280 -11.45 -17.62 -21.92
CA VAL A 280 -10.43 -16.71 -22.44
C VAL A 280 -9.14 -16.92 -21.67
N ASP A 281 -8.03 -17.11 -22.38
CA ASP A 281 -6.69 -17.15 -21.79
C ASP A 281 -6.35 -15.76 -21.20
N ILE A 282 -5.69 -15.74 -20.04
CA ILE A 282 -5.21 -14.50 -19.38
C ILE A 282 -4.35 -13.64 -20.34
N ALA A 283 -3.56 -14.28 -21.21
CA ALA A 283 -2.75 -13.59 -22.21
C ALA A 283 -3.59 -12.87 -23.27
N SER A 284 -4.84 -13.29 -23.49
CA SER A 284 -5.78 -12.72 -24.47
C SER A 284 -6.73 -11.68 -23.90
N LEU A 285 -6.64 -11.36 -22.60
CA LEU A 285 -7.38 -10.26 -21.99
C LEU A 285 -7.00 -8.92 -22.63
N SER A 286 -7.95 -7.99 -22.71
CA SER A 286 -7.67 -6.61 -23.15
C SER A 286 -6.67 -5.93 -22.21
N SER A 287 -6.03 -4.85 -22.68
CA SER A 287 -5.05 -4.10 -21.86
C SER A 287 -5.63 -3.64 -20.52
N GLY A 288 -6.84 -3.10 -20.52
CA GLY A 288 -7.51 -2.67 -19.29
C GLY A 288 -7.88 -3.82 -18.35
N GLU A 289 -8.34 -4.97 -18.89
CA GLU A 289 -8.60 -6.15 -18.07
C GLU A 289 -7.31 -6.70 -17.46
N LYS A 290 -6.24 -6.80 -18.25
CA LYS A 290 -4.90 -7.20 -17.76
C LYS A 290 -4.44 -6.28 -16.63
N GLN A 291 -4.58 -4.97 -16.80
CA GLN A 291 -4.19 -4.00 -15.78
C GLN A 291 -4.88 -4.26 -14.45
N ILE A 292 -6.20 -4.40 -14.44
CA ILE A 292 -6.94 -4.65 -13.20
C ILE A 292 -6.55 -6.00 -12.59
N VAL A 293 -6.46 -7.05 -13.41
CA VAL A 293 -6.13 -8.40 -12.95
C VAL A 293 -4.70 -8.47 -12.40
N PHE A 294 -3.71 -8.01 -13.14
CA PHE A 294 -2.30 -8.14 -12.74
C PHE A 294 -1.94 -7.21 -11.59
N ARG A 295 -2.34 -5.93 -11.64
CA ARG A 295 -2.09 -4.99 -10.54
C ARG A 295 -2.87 -5.38 -9.28
N GLY A 296 -4.14 -5.78 -9.42
CA GLY A 296 -4.94 -6.26 -8.30
C GLY A 296 -4.34 -7.51 -7.67
N ALA A 297 -3.89 -8.48 -8.47
CA ALA A 297 -3.23 -9.67 -7.97
C ALA A 297 -1.89 -9.36 -7.28
N PHE A 298 -1.09 -8.47 -7.84
CA PHE A 298 0.15 -8.00 -7.21
C PHE A 298 -0.09 -7.40 -5.82
N LEU A 299 -1.09 -6.54 -5.69
CA LEU A 299 -1.44 -5.92 -4.42
C LEU A 299 -2.04 -6.90 -3.41
N LEU A 300 -2.85 -7.86 -3.90
CA LEU A 300 -3.55 -8.83 -3.05
C LEU A 300 -2.68 -9.99 -2.57
N ARG A 301 -1.61 -10.35 -3.30
CA ARG A 301 -0.83 -11.56 -2.98
C ARG A 301 -0.24 -11.52 -1.57
N ASN A 302 0.08 -10.33 -1.07
CA ASN A 302 0.68 -10.13 0.25
C ASN A 302 -0.22 -9.30 1.20
N GLN A 303 -1.53 -9.27 0.96
CA GLN A 303 -2.47 -8.39 1.65
C GLN A 303 -2.41 -8.53 3.19
N GLN A 304 -2.23 -9.73 3.71
CA GLN A 304 -2.17 -9.94 5.16
C GLN A 304 -0.81 -9.52 5.74
N SER A 305 0.28 -9.77 5.02
CA SER A 305 1.64 -9.43 5.49
C SER A 305 1.98 -7.94 5.38
N ILE A 306 1.14 -7.16 4.69
CA ILE A 306 1.33 -5.71 4.49
C ILE A 306 0.31 -4.85 5.23
N LYS A 307 -0.52 -5.44 6.08
CA LYS A 307 -1.42 -4.65 6.93
C LYS A 307 -0.63 -3.62 7.72
N GLY A 308 -1.09 -2.36 7.68
CA GLY A 308 -0.42 -1.24 8.35
C GLY A 308 0.69 -0.56 7.53
N ASN A 309 1.04 -1.07 6.37
CA ASN A 309 2.06 -0.49 5.52
C ASN A 309 1.48 0.53 4.52
N THR A 310 2.38 1.24 3.83
CA THR A 310 2.01 2.25 2.82
C THR A 310 1.81 1.60 1.46
N ILE A 311 0.69 1.87 0.81
CA ILE A 311 0.36 1.40 -0.52
C ILE A 311 0.43 2.57 -1.50
N LEU A 312 1.23 2.42 -2.54
CA LEU A 312 1.49 3.43 -3.55
C LEU A 312 0.98 2.94 -4.90
N ILE A 313 0.10 3.71 -5.54
CA ILE A 313 -0.51 3.32 -6.82
C ILE A 313 -0.38 4.50 -7.79
N ASP A 314 0.33 4.27 -8.89
CA ASP A 314 0.55 5.29 -9.90
C ASP A 314 -0.36 5.04 -11.11
N GLU A 315 -1.13 6.05 -11.49
CA GLU A 315 -2.06 6.08 -12.63
C GLU A 315 -2.90 4.79 -12.78
N PRO A 316 -3.78 4.47 -11.81
CA PRO A 316 -4.59 3.26 -11.84
C PRO A 316 -5.57 3.21 -13.01
N GLU A 317 -5.86 4.33 -13.62
CA GLU A 317 -6.81 4.50 -14.73
C GLU A 317 -6.25 4.21 -16.12
N ILE A 318 -4.94 4.04 -16.25
CA ILE A 318 -4.30 3.88 -17.55
C ILE A 318 -4.88 2.70 -18.33
N SER A 319 -5.14 2.86 -19.62
CA SER A 319 -5.77 1.84 -20.47
C SER A 319 -7.19 1.40 -20.08
N LEU A 320 -7.82 2.03 -19.08
CA LEU A 320 -9.16 1.69 -18.65
C LEU A 320 -10.25 2.48 -19.42
N HIS A 321 -11.34 1.79 -19.71
CA HIS A 321 -12.55 2.45 -20.19
C HIS A 321 -13.13 3.38 -19.10
N PRO A 322 -13.71 4.57 -19.42
CA PRO A 322 -14.26 5.52 -18.45
C PRO A 322 -15.17 4.91 -17.37
N LYS A 323 -16.01 3.93 -17.73
CA LYS A 323 -16.85 3.21 -16.76
C LYS A 323 -16.06 2.44 -15.70
N TRP A 324 -14.86 1.99 -16.02
CA TRP A 324 -13.97 1.32 -15.08
C TRP A 324 -13.12 2.33 -14.30
N GLN A 325 -12.72 3.43 -14.92
CA GLN A 325 -12.03 4.52 -14.23
C GLN A 325 -12.87 5.06 -13.07
N ALA A 326 -14.18 5.21 -13.24
CA ALA A 326 -15.09 5.63 -12.17
C ALA A 326 -15.22 4.62 -11.00
N LYS A 327 -14.81 3.37 -11.19
CA LYS A 327 -14.87 2.32 -10.15
C LYS A 327 -13.52 1.98 -9.56
N ILE A 328 -12.42 2.34 -10.22
CA ILE A 328 -11.09 1.85 -9.88
C ILE A 328 -10.62 2.38 -8.53
N PHE A 329 -11.00 3.58 -8.14
CA PHE A 329 -10.71 4.14 -6.83
C PHE A 329 -11.30 3.29 -5.71
N GLU A 330 -12.61 3.02 -5.76
CA GLU A 330 -13.29 2.17 -4.78
C GLU A 330 -12.78 0.72 -4.80
N TYR A 331 -12.39 0.21 -5.97
CA TYR A 331 -11.76 -1.09 -6.09
C TYR A 331 -10.50 -1.17 -5.24
N TYR A 332 -9.53 -0.27 -5.44
CA TYR A 332 -8.28 -0.30 -4.69
C TYR A 332 -8.49 -0.02 -3.19
N ARG A 333 -9.38 0.89 -2.84
CA ARG A 333 -9.72 1.16 -1.44
C ARG A 333 -10.25 -0.09 -0.74
N LYS A 334 -11.18 -0.82 -1.37
CA LYS A 334 -11.75 -2.05 -0.84
C LYS A 334 -10.76 -3.20 -0.68
N LEU A 335 -9.70 -3.25 -1.48
CA LEU A 335 -8.66 -4.27 -1.30
C LEU A 335 -7.99 -4.19 0.09
N PHE A 336 -7.96 -3.01 0.68
CA PHE A 336 -7.31 -2.73 1.96
C PHE A 336 -8.29 -2.31 3.07
N THR A 337 -9.55 -2.65 2.92
CA THR A 337 -10.61 -2.40 3.90
C THR A 337 -11.05 -3.72 4.54
N ASP A 338 -11.18 -3.76 5.85
CA ASP A 338 -11.66 -4.92 6.59
C ASP A 338 -13.20 -5.08 6.50
N GLU A 339 -13.74 -6.13 7.14
CA GLU A 339 -15.17 -6.43 7.15
C GLU A 339 -16.01 -5.33 7.84
N ASN A 340 -15.39 -4.48 8.66
CA ASN A 340 -16.02 -3.35 9.34
C ASN A 340 -15.88 -2.05 8.53
N ASN A 341 -15.49 -2.11 7.25
CA ASN A 341 -15.18 -0.98 6.38
C ASN A 341 -14.06 -0.07 6.91
N LYS A 342 -13.19 -0.57 7.80
CA LYS A 342 -12.03 0.15 8.28
C LYS A 342 -10.82 -0.17 7.40
N GLN A 343 -10.18 0.88 6.89
CA GLN A 343 -8.95 0.76 6.10
C GLN A 343 -7.79 0.39 7.01
N ASN A 344 -6.99 -0.58 6.60
CA ASN A 344 -5.88 -1.15 7.39
C ASN A 344 -4.49 -0.81 6.85
N SER A 345 -4.42 0.05 5.84
CA SER A 345 -3.18 0.54 5.21
C SER A 345 -3.38 1.97 4.72
N GLN A 346 -2.34 2.78 4.70
CA GLN A 346 -2.41 4.12 4.13
C GLN A 346 -2.20 4.05 2.61
N LEU A 347 -3.16 4.56 1.83
CA LEU A 347 -3.14 4.57 0.37
C LEU A 347 -2.73 5.93 -0.18
N PHE A 348 -1.79 5.93 -1.13
CA PHE A 348 -1.46 7.07 -1.97
C PHE A 348 -1.72 6.70 -3.42
N ILE A 349 -2.61 7.42 -4.07
CA ILE A 349 -3.02 7.18 -5.46
C ILE A 349 -2.72 8.43 -6.28
N ALA A 350 -1.81 8.33 -7.25
CA ALA A 350 -1.56 9.40 -8.20
C ALA A 350 -2.44 9.20 -9.44
N THR A 351 -3.12 10.25 -9.87
CA THR A 351 -4.05 10.18 -10.99
C THR A 351 -4.07 11.47 -11.81
N HIS A 352 -4.36 11.33 -13.09
CA HIS A 352 -4.73 12.42 -13.98
C HIS A 352 -6.16 12.27 -14.52
N SER A 353 -6.93 11.32 -13.99
CA SER A 353 -8.31 11.03 -14.42
C SER A 353 -9.34 11.80 -13.61
N GLN A 354 -10.17 12.56 -14.33
CA GLN A 354 -11.36 13.17 -13.77
C GLN A 354 -12.29 12.15 -13.10
N TYR A 355 -12.48 10.97 -13.69
CA TYR A 355 -13.38 9.94 -13.16
C TYR A 355 -12.90 9.37 -11.81
N VAL A 356 -11.58 9.22 -11.66
CA VAL A 356 -10.98 8.79 -10.37
C VAL A 356 -11.15 9.88 -9.33
N LEU A 357 -10.95 11.14 -9.72
CA LEU A 357 -11.08 12.29 -8.84
C LEU A 357 -12.54 12.48 -8.37
N ASP A 358 -13.51 12.37 -9.27
CA ASP A 358 -14.94 12.45 -8.94
C ASP A 358 -15.36 11.33 -7.97
N SER A 359 -14.86 10.11 -8.20
CA SER A 359 -15.10 8.98 -7.29
C SER A 359 -14.50 9.21 -5.90
N ALA A 360 -13.30 9.80 -5.83
CA ALA A 360 -12.64 10.14 -4.57
C ALA A 360 -13.38 11.24 -3.79
N LEU A 361 -13.91 12.26 -4.49
CA LEU A 361 -14.74 13.31 -3.89
C LEU A 361 -16.04 12.78 -3.28
N ALA A 362 -16.63 11.76 -3.93
CA ALA A 362 -17.84 11.13 -3.43
C ALA A 362 -17.59 10.28 -2.18
N ALA A 363 -16.36 9.84 -1.95
CA ALA A 363 -15.93 9.05 -0.79
C ALA A 363 -15.64 9.96 0.41
N LYS A 364 -16.68 10.43 1.07
CA LYS A 364 -16.69 11.51 2.08
C LYS A 364 -15.81 11.29 3.32
N GLU A 365 -15.30 10.09 3.59
CA GLU A 365 -14.61 9.79 4.84
C GLU A 365 -13.17 9.32 4.59
N ASN A 366 -12.25 9.83 5.41
CA ASN A 366 -10.83 9.44 5.44
C ASN A 366 -10.06 9.59 4.12
N THR A 367 -10.54 10.47 3.22
CA THR A 367 -9.90 10.75 1.93
C THR A 367 -9.52 12.21 1.82
N SER A 368 -8.26 12.48 1.49
CA SER A 368 -7.74 13.83 1.17
C SER A 368 -7.30 13.88 -0.29
N ILE A 369 -7.55 15.00 -0.95
CA ILE A 369 -7.11 15.26 -2.31
C ILE A 369 -6.07 16.37 -2.27
N ILE A 370 -4.90 16.12 -2.84
CA ILE A 370 -3.84 17.11 -3.01
C ILE A 370 -3.73 17.40 -4.50
N LEU A 371 -4.13 18.61 -4.88
CA LEU A 371 -3.97 19.11 -6.24
C LEU A 371 -2.55 19.62 -6.41
N MET A 372 -1.82 19.10 -7.38
CA MET A 372 -0.45 19.45 -7.68
C MET A 372 -0.37 20.14 -9.04
N LYS A 373 0.09 21.39 -9.05
CA LYS A 373 0.27 22.19 -10.27
C LYS A 373 1.71 22.64 -10.37
N LYS A 374 2.32 22.42 -11.53
CA LYS A 374 3.67 22.89 -11.80
C LYS A 374 3.58 24.31 -12.38
N ASN A 375 4.11 25.28 -11.63
CA ASN A 375 4.44 26.61 -12.10
C ASN A 375 5.92 26.67 -12.44
N ALA A 376 6.37 27.56 -13.31
CA ALA A 376 7.69 27.55 -13.96
C ALA A 376 8.86 27.04 -13.09
N ASN A 377 8.92 27.41 -11.80
CA ASN A 377 10.00 27.03 -10.87
C ASN A 377 9.52 26.39 -9.56
N ASN A 378 8.21 26.29 -9.32
CA ASN A 378 7.66 25.78 -8.06
C ASN A 378 6.50 24.82 -8.34
N ILE A 379 6.24 23.94 -7.39
CA ILE A 379 5.02 23.14 -7.36
C ILE A 379 4.07 23.78 -6.36
N GLU A 380 2.92 24.21 -6.88
CA GLU A 380 1.81 24.68 -6.07
C GLU A 380 0.96 23.49 -5.65
N MET A 381 0.56 23.48 -4.39
CA MET A 381 -0.27 22.42 -3.84
C MET A 381 -1.48 23.01 -3.15
N ASN A 382 -2.65 22.50 -3.54
CA ASN A 382 -3.90 22.84 -2.89
C ASN A 382 -4.52 21.57 -2.30
N LYS A 383 -4.73 21.55 -1.00
CA LYS A 383 -5.31 20.42 -0.29
C LYS A 383 -6.82 20.60 -0.18
N ILE A 384 -7.54 19.53 -0.50
CA ILE A 384 -8.99 19.46 -0.36
C ILE A 384 -9.30 18.26 0.52
N SER A 385 -9.93 18.49 1.67
CA SER A 385 -10.38 17.44 2.57
C SER A 385 -11.90 17.32 2.52
N ALA A 386 -12.43 16.12 2.45
CA ALA A 386 -13.86 15.87 2.56
C ALA A 386 -14.24 15.63 4.04
N PRO A 387 -15.46 16.00 4.51
CA PRO A 387 -16.52 16.64 3.73
C PRO A 387 -16.31 18.13 3.58
N LEU A 388 -16.56 18.63 2.40
CA LEU A 388 -16.55 20.07 2.16
C LEU A 388 -17.81 20.69 2.77
N VAL A 389 -17.63 21.71 3.62
CA VAL A 389 -18.71 22.58 4.09
C VAL A 389 -19.07 23.53 2.95
N LEU A 390 -20.35 23.77 2.73
CA LEU A 390 -20.82 24.70 1.67
C LEU A 390 -20.21 26.11 1.85
N PRO A 391 -19.86 26.79 0.74
CA PRO A 391 -20.01 26.35 -0.64
C PRO A 391 -18.96 25.30 -1.05
N SER A 392 -19.41 24.09 -1.35
CA SER A 392 -18.52 23.02 -1.78
C SER A 392 -17.96 23.31 -3.16
N ILE A 393 -16.66 23.03 -3.36
CA ILE A 393 -16.08 22.99 -4.69
C ILE A 393 -16.86 21.93 -5.50
N THR A 394 -17.40 22.35 -6.63
CA THR A 394 -18.07 21.39 -7.54
C THR A 394 -17.04 20.49 -8.21
N SER A 395 -17.46 19.31 -8.64
CA SER A 395 -16.62 18.42 -9.46
C SER A 395 -16.06 19.16 -10.69
N ALA A 396 -16.83 20.04 -11.34
CA ALA A 396 -16.37 20.85 -12.47
C ALA A 396 -15.25 21.84 -12.07
N GLU A 397 -15.40 22.56 -10.97
CA GLU A 397 -14.37 23.49 -10.47
C GLU A 397 -13.10 22.75 -10.08
N LEU A 398 -13.23 21.59 -9.44
CA LEU A 398 -12.09 20.79 -9.06
C LEU A 398 -11.34 20.26 -10.29
N ASN A 399 -12.06 19.80 -11.30
CA ASN A 399 -11.47 19.32 -12.55
C ASN A 399 -10.80 20.46 -13.32
N TYR A 400 -11.40 21.66 -13.32
CA TYR A 400 -10.78 22.84 -13.91
C TYR A 400 -9.46 23.20 -13.20
N VAL A 401 -9.43 23.18 -11.85
CA VAL A 401 -8.22 23.49 -11.08
C VAL A 401 -7.16 22.40 -11.24
N ALA A 402 -7.59 21.12 -11.25
CA ALA A 402 -6.67 19.98 -11.33
C ALA A 402 -6.09 19.77 -12.74
N PHE A 403 -6.90 19.95 -13.77
CA PHE A 403 -6.58 19.51 -15.13
C PHE A 403 -6.80 20.59 -16.21
N GLY A 404 -7.30 21.77 -15.86
CA GLY A 404 -7.56 22.86 -16.82
C GLY A 404 -8.73 22.59 -17.77
N ILE A 405 -9.65 21.67 -17.45
CA ILE A 405 -10.77 21.23 -18.30
C ILE A 405 -12.14 21.48 -17.64
#